data_221d4c62a8510887daae7dd5169a1711
#
_entry.id   221d4c62a8510887daae7dd5169a1711
#
_cell.length_a   1.000
_cell.length_b   1.000
_cell.length_c   1.000
_cell.angle_alpha   90.00
_cell.angle_beta   90.00
_cell.angle_gamma   90.00
#
_symmetry.space_group_name_H-M   'P 1'
#
loop_
_entity.id
_entity.type
_entity.pdbx_description
1 polymer ?
#
loop_
_entity_poly.entity_id
_entity_poly.type
_entity_poly.pdbx_seq_one_letter_code
_entity_poly.pdbx_strand_id
1 'polypeptide(L)'
;MAAVITPGAFREMFPALSQQAWLDTPASAPGARPVTSALASAITSWQEGSLGAADWERAVQQARAGFARYLGVLEAHVALMGSVAEAAATVAASLPGQGGTVVVGDNEFRSNLFPWLALGARGYRIIRVPADRAGRTDSLLAAIDERTALIAVSHVLSADGERTDLVRLRAAADSVGARIFADVTQSLGVLGLGLAAARPDYLAVHGYKWLLCPRGAAWLVTPHHSELRPLMPSWKSTADGGYFGGSLRLAAGAARCDTSPAWLCWVGAEAAIALLSRLPAAAVERHCLACAAAFREGALGAGAKPVSAGKPSHIAVVRVDDPDTVRARLRSHRVRARVLGDRLRVGFHYFNDDQDVAAALGALHG
;
A
#
# COMPACT_ATOMS: atom_id res chain seq x y z
N MET A 1 10.99 24.26 16.66
CA MET A 1 10.20 23.52 15.65
C MET A 1 11.18 23.00 14.59
N ALA A 2 11.17 21.70 14.29
CA ALA A 2 11.97 21.17 13.18
C ALA A 2 11.48 21.80 11.86
N ALA A 3 12.41 22.17 10.97
CA ALA A 3 12.06 22.74 9.66
C ALA A 3 11.21 21.74 8.87
N VAL A 4 10.16 22.25 8.21
CA VAL A 4 9.29 21.46 7.34
C VAL A 4 10.11 21.01 6.12
N ILE A 5 10.12 19.70 5.84
CA ILE A 5 10.82 19.15 4.68
C ILE A 5 10.06 19.56 3.42
N THR A 6 10.69 20.31 2.53
CA THR A 6 10.14 20.71 1.23
C THR A 6 10.27 19.56 0.19
N PRO A 7 9.53 19.60 -0.94
CA PRO A 7 9.68 18.60 -2.01
C PRO A 7 11.14 18.49 -2.52
N GLY A 8 11.82 19.63 -2.72
CA GLY A 8 13.22 19.66 -3.15
C GLY A 8 14.17 19.02 -2.14
N ALA A 9 14.08 19.40 -0.86
CA ALA A 9 14.88 18.79 0.20
C ALA A 9 14.58 17.29 0.36
N PHE A 10 13.36 16.87 0.14
CA PHE A 10 13.00 15.44 0.15
C PHE A 10 13.58 14.71 -1.07
N ARG A 11 13.54 15.32 -2.27
CA ARG A 11 14.14 14.78 -3.50
C ARG A 11 15.62 14.51 -3.37
N GLU A 12 16.38 15.40 -2.72
CA GLU A 12 17.84 15.25 -2.49
C GLU A 12 18.20 13.98 -1.69
N MET A 13 17.26 13.40 -0.95
CA MET A 13 17.48 12.16 -0.20
C MET A 13 17.50 10.92 -1.10
N PHE A 14 17.19 11.05 -2.41
CA PHE A 14 17.09 9.93 -3.34
C PHE A 14 18.15 10.04 -4.46
N PRO A 15 19.30 9.37 -4.36
CA PRO A 15 20.37 9.46 -5.36
C PRO A 15 19.92 9.11 -6.78
N ALA A 16 18.96 8.20 -6.95
CA ALA A 16 18.45 7.81 -8.27
C ALA A 16 17.83 8.97 -9.05
N LEU A 17 17.31 10.00 -8.34
CA LEU A 17 16.60 11.12 -8.97
C LEU A 17 17.52 12.15 -9.61
N SER A 18 18.84 12.10 -9.37
CA SER A 18 19.83 12.89 -10.09
C SER A 18 20.08 12.37 -11.51
N GLN A 19 19.67 11.14 -11.81
CA GLN A 19 19.93 10.47 -13.08
C GLN A 19 18.69 10.26 -13.95
N GLN A 20 17.51 10.26 -13.34
CA GLN A 20 16.26 9.94 -14.02
C GLN A 20 15.03 10.48 -13.29
N ALA A 21 13.96 10.73 -14.02
CA ALA A 21 12.63 10.93 -13.48
C ALA A 21 12.04 9.59 -13.03
N TRP A 22 11.73 9.43 -11.73
CA TRP A 22 11.18 8.18 -11.19
C TRP A 22 9.67 8.28 -10.99
N LEU A 23 8.91 7.70 -11.90
CA LEU A 23 7.45 7.70 -11.92
C LEU A 23 6.86 6.27 -11.77
N ASP A 24 7.70 5.28 -11.44
CA ASP A 24 7.28 3.89 -11.24
C ASP A 24 7.13 3.51 -9.74
N THR A 25 6.92 4.49 -8.86
CA THR A 25 6.61 4.25 -7.44
C THR A 25 5.39 3.32 -7.24
N PRO A 26 4.36 3.32 -8.12
CA PRO A 26 3.30 2.29 -8.07
C PRO A 26 3.80 0.84 -8.17
N ALA A 27 4.99 0.61 -8.72
CA ALA A 27 5.64 -0.71 -8.73
C ALA A 27 6.65 -0.85 -7.58
N SER A 28 7.53 0.13 -7.39
CA SER A 28 8.48 0.21 -6.26
C SER A 28 9.07 1.61 -6.18
N ALA A 29 9.34 2.08 -4.97
CA ALA A 29 10.05 3.34 -4.75
C ALA A 29 11.57 3.20 -4.97
N PRO A 30 12.29 4.31 -5.25
CA PRO A 30 13.75 4.34 -5.15
C PRO A 30 14.18 4.35 -3.68
N GLY A 31 15.40 3.90 -3.38
CA GLY A 31 15.94 3.91 -2.02
C GLY A 31 16.28 5.31 -1.53
N ALA A 32 15.71 5.71 -0.40
CA ALA A 32 16.07 6.95 0.29
C ALA A 32 17.35 6.78 1.10
N ARG A 33 18.24 7.79 1.16
CA ARG A 33 19.50 7.75 1.92
C ARG A 33 19.32 7.32 3.39
N PRO A 34 18.35 7.84 4.17
CA PRO A 34 18.18 7.39 5.55
C PRO A 34 17.90 5.88 5.65
N VAL A 35 17.13 5.33 4.71
CA VAL A 35 16.78 3.89 4.67
C VAL A 35 18.00 3.06 4.27
N THR A 36 18.70 3.44 3.21
CA THR A 36 19.86 2.70 2.72
C THR A 36 21.04 2.78 3.70
N SER A 37 21.22 3.90 4.40
CA SER A 37 22.24 4.05 5.44
C SER A 37 21.95 3.18 6.66
N ALA A 38 20.68 3.11 7.11
CA ALA A 38 20.30 2.22 8.21
C ALA A 38 20.57 0.75 7.88
N LEU A 39 20.22 0.35 6.65
CA LEU A 39 20.50 -1.01 6.15
C LEU A 39 22.01 -1.29 6.07
N ALA A 40 22.80 -0.36 5.53
CA ALA A 40 24.24 -0.52 5.41
C ALA A 40 24.90 -0.65 6.81
N SER A 41 24.49 0.18 7.78
CA SER A 41 24.97 0.07 9.16
C SER A 41 24.63 -1.28 9.79
N ALA A 42 23.39 -1.76 9.61
CA ALA A 42 22.98 -3.06 10.14
C ALA A 42 23.77 -4.22 9.48
N ILE A 43 24.03 -4.15 8.18
CA ILE A 43 24.85 -5.16 7.47
C ILE A 43 26.28 -5.14 7.97
N THR A 44 26.88 -3.97 8.17
CA THR A 44 28.25 -3.84 8.72
C THR A 44 28.32 -4.43 10.14
N SER A 45 27.40 -4.04 11.02
CA SER A 45 27.37 -4.57 12.40
C SER A 45 27.11 -6.09 12.45
N TRP A 46 26.31 -6.60 11.53
CA TRP A 46 26.12 -8.06 11.39
C TRP A 46 27.39 -8.75 10.92
N GLN A 47 28.09 -8.18 9.93
CA GLN A 47 29.38 -8.70 9.44
C GLN A 47 30.44 -8.73 10.53
N GLU A 48 30.45 -7.73 11.41
CA GLU A 48 31.37 -7.60 12.56
C GLU A 48 30.96 -8.47 13.76
N GLY A 49 29.78 -9.12 13.72
CA GLY A 49 29.27 -9.92 14.83
C GLY A 49 28.81 -9.10 16.03
N SER A 50 28.60 -7.78 15.86
CA SER A 50 28.22 -6.85 16.94
C SER A 50 26.71 -6.76 17.15
N LEU A 51 25.86 -7.34 16.27
CA LEU A 51 24.41 -7.38 16.43
C LEU A 51 23.95 -8.65 17.14
N GLY A 52 23.24 -8.45 18.27
CA GLY A 52 22.53 -9.52 18.96
C GLY A 52 21.06 -9.61 18.58
N ALA A 53 20.36 -10.67 19.06
CA ALA A 53 18.93 -10.86 18.84
C ALA A 53 18.09 -9.66 19.32
N ALA A 54 18.46 -9.06 20.44
CA ALA A 54 17.77 -7.89 21.00
C ALA A 54 17.84 -6.65 20.09
N ASP A 55 18.92 -6.48 19.34
CA ASP A 55 19.07 -5.35 18.41
C ASP A 55 18.15 -5.50 17.21
N TRP A 56 18.07 -6.70 16.65
CA TRP A 56 17.13 -7.02 15.58
C TRP A 56 15.69 -6.86 16.02
N GLU A 57 15.34 -7.34 17.21
CA GLU A 57 14.00 -7.23 17.76
C GLU A 57 13.59 -5.78 18.04
N ARG A 58 14.52 -4.94 18.48
CA ARG A 58 14.28 -3.52 18.69
C ARG A 58 13.81 -2.84 17.41
N ALA A 59 14.48 -3.07 16.26
CA ALA A 59 14.09 -2.49 14.98
C ALA A 59 12.67 -2.94 14.57
N VAL A 60 12.32 -4.21 14.79
CA VAL A 60 10.99 -4.76 14.53
C VAL A 60 9.91 -4.04 15.36
N GLN A 61 10.14 -3.90 16.68
CA GLN A 61 9.18 -3.23 17.55
C GLN A 61 9.08 -1.73 17.27
N GLN A 62 10.20 -1.07 16.96
CA GLN A 62 10.20 0.35 16.60
C GLN A 62 9.48 0.59 15.27
N ALA A 63 9.60 -0.31 14.30
CA ALA A 63 8.83 -0.24 13.06
C ALA A 63 7.31 -0.37 13.32
N ARG A 64 6.87 -1.27 14.21
CA ARG A 64 5.46 -1.38 14.64
C ARG A 64 4.98 -0.10 15.30
N ALA A 65 5.65 0.32 16.36
CA ALA A 65 5.29 1.49 17.14
C ALA A 65 5.31 2.77 16.29
N GLY A 66 6.34 2.92 15.44
CA GLY A 66 6.45 4.01 14.48
C GLY A 66 5.28 4.04 13.49
N PHE A 67 4.93 2.90 12.92
CA PHE A 67 3.81 2.78 12.00
C PHE A 67 2.47 3.07 12.68
N ALA A 68 2.25 2.55 13.88
CA ALA A 68 1.04 2.83 14.65
C ALA A 68 0.86 4.34 14.89
N ARG A 69 1.93 5.03 15.32
CA ARG A 69 1.92 6.49 15.49
C ARG A 69 1.70 7.23 14.16
N TYR A 70 2.36 6.81 13.09
CA TYR A 70 2.22 7.40 11.76
C TYR A 70 0.78 7.33 11.25
N LEU A 71 0.11 6.19 11.48
CA LEU A 71 -1.28 5.99 11.07
C LEU A 71 -2.31 6.54 12.07
N GLY A 72 -1.91 6.83 13.30
CA GLY A 72 -2.80 7.30 14.37
C GLY A 72 -3.68 6.19 14.96
N VAL A 73 -3.14 4.97 15.09
CA VAL A 73 -3.85 3.80 15.64
C VAL A 73 -3.14 3.23 16.88
N LEU A 74 -3.82 2.38 17.64
CA LEU A 74 -3.19 1.68 18.76
C LEU A 74 -2.20 0.63 18.26
N GLU A 75 -1.03 0.54 18.89
CA GLU A 75 -0.02 -0.46 18.55
C GLU A 75 -0.55 -1.89 18.66
N ALA A 76 -1.43 -2.16 19.64
CA ALA A 76 -2.09 -3.44 19.80
C ALA A 76 -2.94 -3.86 18.58
N HIS A 77 -3.35 -2.93 17.74
CA HIS A 77 -4.11 -3.20 16.53
C HIS A 77 -3.23 -3.53 15.30
N VAL A 78 -1.89 -3.46 15.44
CA VAL A 78 -0.95 -3.61 14.32
C VAL A 78 -0.28 -4.98 14.37
N ALA A 79 -0.51 -5.80 13.35
CA ALA A 79 0.25 -7.02 13.08
C ALA A 79 1.33 -6.76 12.02
N LEU A 80 2.48 -7.41 12.19
CA LEU A 80 3.59 -7.36 11.24
C LEU A 80 3.45 -8.50 10.24
N MET A 81 3.41 -8.17 8.95
CA MET A 81 3.18 -9.10 7.86
C MET A 81 4.32 -9.05 6.84
N GLY A 82 4.53 -10.12 6.11
CA GLY A 82 5.46 -10.14 4.98
C GLY A 82 4.86 -9.56 3.70
N SER A 83 3.53 -9.55 3.58
CA SER A 83 2.82 -9.05 2.39
C SER A 83 1.35 -8.75 2.65
N VAL A 84 0.72 -8.00 1.73
CA VAL A 84 -0.76 -7.82 1.72
C VAL A 84 -1.47 -9.15 1.44
N ALA A 85 -0.88 -10.04 0.65
CA ALA A 85 -1.48 -11.36 0.43
C ALA A 85 -1.59 -12.16 1.72
N GLU A 86 -0.57 -12.12 2.58
CA GLU A 86 -0.60 -12.72 3.92
C GLU A 86 -1.66 -12.08 4.81
N ALA A 87 -1.72 -10.75 4.83
CA ALA A 87 -2.72 -10.00 5.59
C ALA A 87 -4.15 -10.37 5.15
N ALA A 88 -4.42 -10.37 3.84
CA ALA A 88 -5.72 -10.75 3.29
C ALA A 88 -6.06 -12.21 3.56
N ALA A 89 -5.10 -13.13 3.43
CA ALA A 89 -5.29 -14.55 3.73
C ALA A 89 -5.56 -14.78 5.23
N THR A 90 -4.89 -14.04 6.12
CA THR A 90 -5.12 -14.10 7.58
C THR A 90 -6.56 -13.66 7.91
N VAL A 91 -7.03 -12.56 7.32
CA VAL A 91 -8.42 -12.11 7.50
C VAL A 91 -9.40 -13.13 6.91
N ALA A 92 -9.13 -13.64 5.69
CA ALA A 92 -9.97 -14.65 5.06
C ALA A 92 -10.08 -15.92 5.92
N ALA A 93 -8.98 -16.41 6.48
CA ALA A 93 -8.97 -17.57 7.39
C ALA A 93 -9.74 -17.31 8.69
N SER A 94 -9.82 -16.04 9.10
CA SER A 94 -10.46 -15.61 10.35
C SER A 94 -11.97 -15.39 10.21
N LEU A 95 -12.49 -15.28 9.00
CA LEU A 95 -13.93 -15.11 8.78
C LEU A 95 -14.71 -16.31 9.34
N PRO A 96 -15.88 -16.08 9.99
CA PRO A 96 -16.62 -17.13 10.67
C PRO A 96 -17.23 -18.13 9.68
N GLY A 97 -17.22 -19.39 10.06
CA GLY A 97 -18.09 -20.46 9.58
C GLY A 97 -18.11 -20.71 8.08
N GLN A 98 -19.31 -20.96 7.58
CA GLN A 98 -19.63 -21.16 6.17
C GLN A 98 -20.68 -20.14 5.75
N GLY A 99 -20.52 -19.65 4.51
CA GLY A 99 -21.54 -18.79 3.90
C GLY A 99 -21.28 -17.31 4.05
N GLY A 100 -22.14 -16.53 3.42
CA GLY A 100 -22.00 -15.09 3.22
C GLY A 100 -21.41 -14.73 1.87
N THR A 101 -21.46 -13.45 1.55
CA THR A 101 -20.97 -12.91 0.28
C THR A 101 -19.73 -12.05 0.53
N VAL A 102 -18.71 -12.23 -0.31
CA VAL A 102 -17.57 -11.29 -0.39
C VAL A 102 -17.70 -10.50 -1.69
N VAL A 103 -17.79 -9.19 -1.58
CA VAL A 103 -17.80 -8.26 -2.72
C VAL A 103 -16.38 -7.78 -2.97
N VAL A 104 -15.86 -7.95 -4.19
CA VAL A 104 -14.49 -7.57 -4.57
C VAL A 104 -14.46 -7.07 -6.01
N GLY A 105 -13.62 -6.07 -6.32
CA GLY A 105 -13.42 -5.64 -7.70
C GLY A 105 -12.70 -6.67 -8.54
N ASP A 106 -13.16 -6.89 -9.77
CA ASP A 106 -12.57 -7.88 -10.67
C ASP A 106 -11.13 -7.52 -11.12
N ASN A 107 -10.84 -6.23 -11.19
CA ASN A 107 -9.53 -5.68 -11.57
C ASN A 107 -8.61 -5.37 -10.38
N GLU A 108 -8.89 -5.91 -9.19
CA GLU A 108 -8.00 -5.83 -8.03
C GLU A 108 -6.63 -6.44 -8.30
N PHE A 109 -5.60 -5.94 -7.63
CA PHE A 109 -4.31 -6.60 -7.64
C PHE A 109 -4.44 -8.01 -7.04
N ARG A 110 -3.81 -9.00 -7.66
CA ARG A 110 -4.00 -10.42 -7.30
C ARG A 110 -3.79 -10.74 -5.82
N SER A 111 -2.90 -10.01 -5.14
CA SER A 111 -2.69 -10.17 -3.68
C SER A 111 -3.90 -9.70 -2.85
N ASN A 112 -4.76 -8.83 -3.40
CA ASN A 112 -6.04 -8.44 -2.81
C ASN A 112 -7.26 -9.05 -3.51
N LEU A 113 -7.07 -10.02 -4.41
CA LEU A 113 -8.14 -10.75 -5.08
C LEU A 113 -8.14 -12.23 -4.69
N PHE A 114 -7.00 -12.90 -4.85
CA PHE A 114 -6.92 -14.35 -4.74
C PHE A 114 -7.23 -14.91 -3.35
N PRO A 115 -6.85 -14.28 -2.22
CA PRO A 115 -7.27 -14.76 -0.90
C PRO A 115 -8.79 -14.84 -0.74
N TRP A 116 -9.54 -13.93 -1.35
CA TRP A 116 -11.00 -13.92 -1.30
C TRP A 116 -11.60 -14.97 -2.24
N LEU A 117 -11.03 -15.16 -3.44
CA LEU A 117 -11.47 -16.22 -4.34
C LEU A 117 -11.33 -17.61 -3.71
N ALA A 118 -10.30 -17.82 -2.91
CA ALA A 118 -10.06 -19.07 -2.19
C ALA A 118 -11.15 -19.40 -1.17
N LEU A 119 -11.90 -18.42 -0.68
CA LEU A 119 -13.04 -18.61 0.22
C LEU A 119 -14.20 -19.36 -0.44
N GLY A 120 -14.26 -19.44 -1.76
CA GLY A 120 -15.25 -20.27 -2.48
C GLY A 120 -15.23 -21.72 -2.02
N ALA A 121 -14.07 -22.28 -1.71
CA ALA A 121 -13.92 -23.63 -1.15
C ALA A 121 -14.52 -23.79 0.27
N ARG A 122 -14.77 -22.67 0.96
CA ARG A 122 -15.43 -22.61 2.28
C ARG A 122 -16.92 -22.24 2.19
N GLY A 123 -17.51 -22.28 0.99
CA GLY A 123 -18.92 -21.98 0.76
C GLY A 123 -19.28 -20.50 0.72
N TYR A 124 -18.29 -19.58 0.66
CA TYR A 124 -18.57 -18.17 0.42
C TYR A 124 -18.90 -17.89 -1.03
N ARG A 125 -19.88 -17.04 -1.27
CA ARG A 125 -20.18 -16.50 -2.60
C ARG A 125 -19.25 -15.31 -2.86
N ILE A 126 -18.49 -15.35 -3.95
CA ILE A 126 -17.61 -14.24 -4.32
C ILE A 126 -18.25 -13.47 -5.48
N ILE A 127 -18.66 -12.23 -5.22
CA ILE A 127 -19.15 -11.31 -6.25
C ILE A 127 -17.95 -10.50 -6.76
N ARG A 128 -17.57 -10.77 -8.00
CA ARG A 128 -16.53 -10.02 -8.71
C ARG A 128 -17.20 -8.88 -9.48
N VAL A 129 -16.94 -7.65 -9.03
CA VAL A 129 -17.53 -6.45 -9.63
C VAL A 129 -16.65 -5.98 -10.78
N PRO A 130 -17.16 -5.97 -12.03
CA PRO A 130 -16.39 -5.51 -13.17
C PRO A 130 -16.09 -4.01 -13.07
N ALA A 131 -14.99 -3.60 -13.71
CA ALA A 131 -14.73 -2.17 -13.93
C ALA A 131 -15.72 -1.69 -15.02
N ASP A 132 -16.57 -0.75 -14.70
CA ASP A 132 -17.50 -0.16 -15.63
C ASP A 132 -17.39 1.37 -15.72
N ARG A 133 -18.22 1.99 -16.59
CA ARG A 133 -18.22 3.44 -16.81
C ARG A 133 -18.89 4.24 -15.69
N ALA A 134 -19.66 3.60 -14.82
CA ALA A 134 -20.31 4.25 -13.69
C ALA A 134 -19.30 4.66 -12.60
N GLY A 135 -18.10 4.10 -12.67
CA GLY A 135 -17.04 4.25 -11.67
C GLY A 135 -17.07 3.13 -10.64
N ARG A 136 -15.89 2.86 -10.10
CA ARG A 136 -15.66 1.71 -9.22
C ARG A 136 -16.52 1.73 -7.96
N THR A 137 -16.63 2.90 -7.30
CA THR A 137 -17.39 2.99 -6.05
C THR A 137 -18.86 2.66 -6.26
N ASP A 138 -19.49 3.18 -7.31
CA ASP A 138 -20.91 2.96 -7.57
C ASP A 138 -21.19 1.51 -7.95
N SER A 139 -20.29 0.90 -8.74
CA SER A 139 -20.40 -0.52 -9.10
C SER A 139 -20.28 -1.44 -7.88
N LEU A 140 -19.38 -1.14 -6.95
CA LEU A 140 -19.23 -1.86 -5.68
C LEU A 140 -20.48 -1.71 -4.81
N LEU A 141 -21.00 -0.47 -4.67
CA LEU A 141 -22.21 -0.20 -3.88
C LEU A 141 -23.43 -0.97 -4.41
N ALA A 142 -23.58 -1.06 -5.74
CA ALA A 142 -24.69 -1.81 -6.38
C ALA A 142 -24.61 -3.33 -6.14
N ALA A 143 -23.44 -3.85 -5.76
CA ALA A 143 -23.23 -5.28 -5.51
C ALA A 143 -23.42 -5.68 -4.03
N ILE A 144 -23.62 -4.72 -3.14
CA ILE A 144 -23.79 -4.95 -1.70
C ILE A 144 -25.25 -5.30 -1.41
N ASP A 145 -25.46 -6.39 -0.67
CA ASP A 145 -26.77 -6.85 -0.22
C ASP A 145 -26.70 -7.32 1.25
N GLU A 146 -27.84 -7.74 1.81
CA GLU A 146 -27.98 -8.22 3.21
C GLU A 146 -27.15 -9.49 3.49
N ARG A 147 -26.67 -10.21 2.48
CA ARG A 147 -25.80 -11.38 2.63
C ARG A 147 -24.33 -11.02 2.59
N THR A 148 -24.00 -9.75 2.32
CA THR A 148 -22.62 -9.29 2.22
C THR A 148 -21.96 -9.34 3.59
N ALA A 149 -20.95 -10.19 3.74
CA ALA A 149 -20.17 -10.33 4.96
C ALA A 149 -18.91 -9.47 4.93
N LEU A 150 -18.33 -9.28 3.74
CA LEU A 150 -17.09 -8.53 3.56
C LEU A 150 -17.06 -7.81 2.21
N ILE A 151 -16.56 -6.59 2.23
CA ILE A 151 -16.22 -5.80 1.03
C ILE A 151 -14.69 -5.66 1.02
N ALA A 152 -14.03 -6.25 0.02
CA ALA A 152 -12.57 -6.21 -0.11
C ALA A 152 -12.17 -5.30 -1.27
N VAL A 153 -11.44 -4.21 -0.98
CA VAL A 153 -11.13 -3.18 -1.97
C VAL A 153 -9.74 -2.58 -1.77
N SER A 154 -9.14 -2.14 -2.88
CA SER A 154 -8.03 -1.18 -2.82
C SER A 154 -8.56 0.25 -2.75
N HIS A 155 -8.02 1.09 -1.85
CA HIS A 155 -8.37 2.52 -1.78
C HIS A 155 -7.96 3.26 -3.06
N VAL A 156 -6.80 2.94 -3.63
CA VAL A 156 -6.40 3.36 -4.97
C VAL A 156 -6.04 2.12 -5.77
N LEU A 157 -6.62 2.00 -6.95
CA LEU A 157 -6.39 0.84 -7.79
C LEU A 157 -5.08 0.98 -8.57
N SER A 158 -4.27 -0.06 -8.53
CA SER A 158 -2.95 -0.07 -9.21
C SER A 158 -3.06 -0.06 -10.75
N ALA A 159 -4.18 -0.53 -11.31
CA ALA A 159 -4.36 -0.74 -12.73
C ALA A 159 -4.70 0.55 -13.49
N ASP A 160 -5.37 1.50 -12.84
CA ASP A 160 -5.92 2.69 -13.48
C ASP A 160 -5.80 3.97 -12.62
N GLY A 161 -5.41 3.85 -11.34
CA GLY A 161 -5.24 4.98 -10.43
C GLY A 161 -6.55 5.53 -9.85
N GLU A 162 -7.68 4.85 -10.06
CA GLU A 162 -8.97 5.30 -9.53
C GLU A 162 -9.03 5.17 -8.00
N ARG A 163 -9.60 6.19 -7.33
CA ARG A 163 -9.84 6.17 -5.87
C ARG A 163 -11.21 5.60 -5.57
N THR A 164 -11.25 4.61 -4.70
CA THR A 164 -12.48 4.10 -4.10
C THR A 164 -12.91 5.01 -2.93
N ASP A 165 -14.17 5.38 -2.87
CA ASP A 165 -14.73 6.15 -1.76
C ASP A 165 -15.07 5.23 -0.58
N LEU A 166 -14.10 5.08 0.34
CA LEU A 166 -14.24 4.23 1.51
C LEU A 166 -15.33 4.71 2.48
N VAL A 167 -15.65 6.01 2.49
CA VAL A 167 -16.70 6.56 3.38
C VAL A 167 -18.08 6.13 2.89
N ARG A 168 -18.33 6.21 1.59
CA ARG A 168 -19.58 5.71 1.00
C ARG A 168 -19.72 4.20 1.17
N LEU A 169 -18.63 3.45 0.99
CA LEU A 169 -18.64 2.00 1.26
C LEU A 169 -18.90 1.70 2.73
N ARG A 170 -18.36 2.49 3.68
CA ARG A 170 -18.63 2.29 5.10
C ARG A 170 -20.10 2.46 5.42
N ALA A 171 -20.75 3.50 4.88
CA ALA A 171 -22.18 3.70 5.07
C ALA A 171 -23.03 2.52 4.55
N ALA A 172 -22.70 2.00 3.37
CA ALA A 172 -23.37 0.82 2.81
C ALA A 172 -23.07 -0.45 3.62
N ALA A 173 -21.82 -0.64 4.06
CA ALA A 173 -21.45 -1.78 4.88
C ALA A 173 -22.17 -1.75 6.25
N ASP A 174 -22.28 -0.58 6.88
CA ASP A 174 -23.01 -0.41 8.15
C ASP A 174 -24.49 -0.78 8.00
N SER A 175 -25.13 -0.46 6.88
CA SER A 175 -26.56 -0.75 6.65
C SER A 175 -26.89 -2.25 6.56
N VAL A 176 -25.89 -3.09 6.23
CA VAL A 176 -26.07 -4.55 6.08
C VAL A 176 -25.23 -5.37 7.08
N GLY A 177 -24.49 -4.70 7.98
CA GLY A 177 -23.60 -5.35 8.95
C GLY A 177 -22.33 -5.98 8.32
N ALA A 178 -21.94 -5.56 7.13
CA ALA A 178 -20.74 -6.04 6.43
C ALA A 178 -19.47 -5.40 7.00
N ARG A 179 -18.33 -6.10 6.86
CA ARG A 179 -17.00 -5.57 7.16
C ARG A 179 -16.30 -5.06 5.90
N ILE A 180 -15.30 -4.18 6.09
CA ILE A 180 -14.46 -3.66 5.02
C ILE A 180 -13.01 -4.08 5.24
N PHE A 181 -12.41 -4.73 4.24
CA PHE A 181 -10.97 -4.89 4.09
C PHE A 181 -10.48 -3.87 3.06
N ALA A 182 -9.61 -2.95 3.50
CA ALA A 182 -9.03 -1.91 2.65
C ALA A 182 -7.54 -2.16 2.43
N ASP A 183 -7.13 -2.44 1.19
CA ASP A 183 -5.73 -2.39 0.77
C ASP A 183 -5.36 -0.93 0.46
N VAL A 184 -4.49 -0.34 1.28
CA VAL A 184 -4.04 1.04 1.12
C VAL A 184 -2.61 1.14 0.58
N THR A 185 -2.11 0.07 -0.01
CA THR A 185 -0.74 -0.01 -0.56
C THR A 185 -0.46 1.07 -1.61
N GLN A 186 -1.47 1.49 -2.37
CA GLN A 186 -1.31 2.51 -3.40
C GLN A 186 -1.72 3.91 -2.94
N SER A 187 -2.00 4.12 -1.65
CA SER A 187 -2.46 5.42 -1.15
C SER A 187 -1.76 5.91 0.12
N LEU A 188 -1.49 5.01 1.08
CA LEU A 188 -0.82 5.41 2.33
C LEU A 188 0.60 5.86 2.05
N GLY A 189 0.98 6.99 2.61
CA GLY A 189 2.24 7.70 2.33
C GLY A 189 2.06 8.92 1.43
N VAL A 190 0.92 9.03 0.72
CA VAL A 190 0.62 10.15 -0.17
C VAL A 190 -0.76 10.75 0.10
N LEU A 191 -1.80 9.93 0.22
CA LEU A 191 -3.17 10.41 0.38
C LEU A 191 -3.65 10.24 1.81
N GLY A 192 -4.42 11.20 2.29
CA GLY A 192 -5.19 11.06 3.52
C GLY A 192 -6.24 9.96 3.38
N LEU A 193 -6.29 9.06 4.35
CA LEU A 193 -7.24 7.92 4.32
C LEU A 193 -8.61 8.26 4.90
N GLY A 194 -8.74 9.38 5.63
CA GLY A 194 -9.99 9.74 6.31
C GLY A 194 -10.47 8.68 7.30
N LEU A 195 -9.55 8.04 8.04
CA LEU A 195 -9.82 6.87 8.87
C LEU A 195 -10.97 7.06 9.86
N ALA A 196 -11.16 8.27 10.38
CA ALA A 196 -12.25 8.57 11.31
C ALA A 196 -13.65 8.38 10.68
N ALA A 197 -13.78 8.60 9.36
CA ALA A 197 -15.03 8.42 8.64
C ALA A 197 -15.09 7.08 7.90
N ALA A 198 -13.99 6.66 7.27
CA ALA A 198 -13.91 5.43 6.48
C ALA A 198 -13.93 4.15 7.35
N ARG A 199 -13.36 4.20 8.55
CA ARG A 199 -13.33 3.12 9.57
C ARG A 199 -13.27 1.71 8.98
N PRO A 200 -12.27 1.35 8.16
CA PRO A 200 -12.17 -0.01 7.67
C PRO A 200 -11.96 -0.98 8.84
N ASP A 201 -12.61 -2.13 8.81
CA ASP A 201 -12.45 -3.17 9.82
C ASP A 201 -11.06 -3.80 9.78
N TYR A 202 -10.53 -3.91 8.56
CA TYR A 202 -9.19 -4.40 8.27
C TYR A 202 -8.52 -3.47 7.28
N LEU A 203 -7.32 -3.01 7.60
CA LEU A 203 -6.49 -2.21 6.71
C LEU A 203 -5.18 -2.93 6.49
N ALA A 204 -4.81 -3.15 5.23
CA ALA A 204 -3.54 -3.76 4.88
C ALA A 204 -2.71 -2.83 4.00
N VAL A 205 -1.38 -2.85 4.20
CA VAL A 205 -0.46 -2.06 3.39
C VAL A 205 0.88 -2.78 3.21
N HIS A 206 1.41 -2.73 2.00
CA HIS A 206 2.79 -3.16 1.71
C HIS A 206 3.73 -1.95 1.68
N GLY A 207 4.84 -2.02 2.41
CA GLY A 207 5.73 -0.87 2.67
C GLY A 207 6.58 -0.40 1.49
N TYR A 208 6.91 -1.25 0.51
CA TYR A 208 7.95 -1.02 -0.49
C TYR A 208 7.60 -0.05 -1.64
N LYS A 209 6.42 0.57 -1.58
CA LYS A 209 5.99 1.56 -2.57
C LYS A 209 6.03 2.97 -1.95
N TRP A 210 4.88 3.49 -1.60
CA TRP A 210 4.70 4.85 -1.10
C TRP A 210 5.21 5.06 0.33
N LEU A 211 5.39 3.97 1.09
CA LEU A 211 6.02 4.00 2.41
C LEU A 211 7.55 3.86 2.37
N LEU A 212 8.17 3.74 1.19
CA LEU A 212 9.63 3.79 0.96
C LEU A 212 10.42 2.70 1.69
N CYS A 213 9.76 1.67 2.20
CA CYS A 213 10.40 0.58 2.91
C CYS A 213 11.09 -0.40 1.94
N PRO A 214 12.03 -1.21 2.41
CA PRO A 214 12.45 -2.42 1.70
C PRO A 214 11.26 -3.36 1.49
N ARG A 215 11.37 -4.22 0.48
CA ARG A 215 10.37 -5.27 0.27
C ARG A 215 10.43 -6.30 1.40
N GLY A 216 9.26 -6.79 1.86
CA GLY A 216 9.15 -7.76 2.96
C GLY A 216 8.51 -7.17 4.22
N ALA A 217 8.36 -5.84 4.32
CA ALA A 217 7.61 -5.21 5.39
C ALA A 217 6.19 -4.87 4.91
N ALA A 218 5.19 -5.37 5.62
CA ALA A 218 3.78 -5.07 5.44
C ALA A 218 3.08 -5.05 6.80
N TRP A 219 1.91 -4.43 6.86
CA TRP A 219 1.14 -4.34 8.10
C TRP A 219 -0.32 -4.71 7.85
N LEU A 220 -0.91 -5.37 8.84
CA LEU A 220 -2.36 -5.53 8.98
C LEU A 220 -2.79 -4.76 10.22
N VAL A 221 -3.78 -3.88 10.06
CA VAL A 221 -4.34 -3.08 11.16
C VAL A 221 -5.80 -3.46 11.34
N THR A 222 -6.20 -3.78 12.57
CA THR A 222 -7.60 -4.07 12.89
C THR A 222 -7.89 -3.91 14.37
N PRO A 223 -9.02 -3.30 14.75
CA PRO A 223 -9.53 -3.34 16.11
C PRO A 223 -10.08 -4.74 16.49
N HIS A 224 -10.36 -5.58 15.50
CA HIS A 224 -10.89 -6.95 15.68
C HIS A 224 -9.77 -8.00 15.82
N HIS A 225 -8.62 -7.60 16.38
CA HIS A 225 -7.45 -8.47 16.49
C HIS A 225 -7.70 -9.78 17.26
N SER A 226 -8.61 -9.78 18.25
CA SER A 226 -8.95 -10.98 19.02
C SER A 226 -9.63 -12.09 18.18
N GLU A 227 -10.26 -11.72 17.06
CA GLU A 227 -10.91 -12.64 16.14
C GLU A 227 -9.93 -13.24 15.12
N LEU A 228 -8.75 -12.64 14.96
CA LEU A 228 -7.77 -13.11 13.99
C LEU A 228 -7.22 -14.49 14.37
N ARG A 229 -7.18 -15.37 13.36
CA ARG A 229 -6.56 -16.69 13.43
C ARG A 229 -5.22 -16.65 12.68
N PRO A 230 -4.08 -16.74 13.39
CA PRO A 230 -2.78 -16.73 12.70
C PRO A 230 -2.67 -17.92 11.75
N LEU A 231 -2.21 -17.65 10.52
CA LEU A 231 -1.93 -18.70 9.53
C LEU A 231 -0.69 -19.52 9.89
N MET A 232 0.29 -18.86 10.49
CA MET A 232 1.58 -19.45 10.84
C MET A 232 1.95 -19.07 12.27
N PRO A 233 1.28 -19.67 13.29
CA PRO A 233 1.63 -19.41 14.68
C PRO A 233 3.10 -19.73 14.92
N SER A 234 3.80 -18.85 15.60
CA SER A 234 5.25 -18.98 15.84
C SER A 234 5.58 -18.46 17.25
N TRP A 235 6.84 -18.53 17.63
CA TRP A 235 7.33 -17.94 18.88
C TRP A 235 7.00 -16.43 19.00
N LYS A 236 6.83 -15.73 17.88
CA LYS A 236 6.43 -14.31 17.83
C LYS A 236 4.94 -14.08 18.08
N SER A 237 4.10 -15.07 17.83
CA SER A 237 2.65 -14.99 18.00
C SER A 237 2.20 -15.17 19.46
N THR A 238 3.12 -15.53 20.38
CA THR A 238 2.79 -15.97 21.74
C THR A 238 2.84 -14.85 22.77
N ALA A 239 2.08 -15.03 23.84
CA ALA A 239 2.00 -14.06 24.93
C ALA A 239 3.22 -14.10 25.87
N ASP A 240 3.92 -15.23 25.93
CA ASP A 240 5.03 -15.47 26.87
C ASP A 240 6.43 -15.23 26.27
N GLY A 241 6.54 -15.07 24.96
CA GLY A 241 7.81 -14.85 24.27
C GLY A 241 8.80 -16.01 24.37
N GLY A 242 8.33 -17.20 24.75
CA GLY A 242 9.17 -18.40 24.87
C GLY A 242 9.62 -18.91 23.50
N TYR A 243 10.87 -19.46 23.46
CA TYR A 243 11.43 -20.01 22.23
C TYR A 243 11.18 -21.53 22.09
N PHE A 244 11.01 -22.24 23.18
CA PHE A 244 10.99 -23.72 23.20
C PHE A 244 9.83 -24.27 24.01
N GLY A 245 9.15 -25.26 23.45
CA GLY A 245 8.09 -26.01 24.15
C GLY A 245 6.86 -25.16 24.53
N GLY A 246 6.12 -25.62 25.54
CA GLY A 246 4.95 -24.90 26.08
C GLY A 246 3.64 -25.15 25.33
N SER A 247 2.59 -24.46 25.79
CA SER A 247 1.26 -24.46 25.18
C SER A 247 1.05 -23.21 24.34
N LEU A 248 0.30 -23.32 23.22
CA LEU A 248 -0.01 -22.19 22.35
C LEU A 248 -0.94 -21.21 23.06
N ARG A 249 -0.38 -20.14 23.60
CA ARG A 249 -1.10 -18.98 24.13
C ARG A 249 -0.81 -17.78 23.29
N LEU A 250 -1.74 -17.40 22.41
CA LEU A 250 -1.58 -16.29 21.50
C LEU A 250 -1.54 -14.93 22.24
N ALA A 251 -0.77 -13.99 21.69
CA ALA A 251 -0.76 -12.60 22.18
C ALA A 251 -2.16 -11.99 22.14
N ALA A 252 -2.44 -11.08 23.09
CA ALA A 252 -3.74 -10.44 23.20
C ALA A 252 -4.05 -9.49 22.01
N GLY A 253 -3.03 -8.80 21.48
CA GLY A 253 -3.16 -7.87 20.34
C GLY A 253 -3.01 -8.55 18.98
N ALA A 254 -2.95 -7.74 17.95
CA ALA A 254 -2.74 -8.18 16.56
C ALA A 254 -1.39 -8.90 16.35
N ALA A 255 -0.42 -8.70 17.26
CA ALA A 255 0.83 -9.43 17.32
C ALA A 255 0.66 -10.96 17.36
N ARG A 256 -0.53 -11.46 17.72
CA ARG A 256 -0.87 -12.88 17.59
C ARG A 256 -0.68 -13.47 16.20
N CYS A 257 -0.66 -12.61 15.18
CA CYS A 257 -0.45 -12.99 13.78
C CYS A 257 1.00 -12.77 13.32
N ASP A 258 1.90 -12.29 14.18
CA ASP A 258 3.30 -12.09 13.80
C ASP A 258 4.00 -13.43 13.54
N THR A 259 4.89 -13.40 12.57
CA THR A 259 5.77 -14.53 12.24
C THR A 259 7.22 -14.16 12.57
N SER A 260 8.14 -15.13 12.41
CA SER A 260 9.58 -14.88 12.54
C SER A 260 9.99 -13.78 11.53
N PRO A 261 10.51 -12.64 11.99
CA PRO A 261 10.67 -11.47 11.14
C PRO A 261 11.89 -11.58 10.22
N ALA A 262 11.75 -11.09 8.99
CA ALA A 262 12.88 -10.83 8.09
C ALA A 262 13.56 -9.52 8.52
N TRP A 263 14.47 -9.56 9.47
CA TRP A 263 14.98 -8.42 10.23
C TRP A 263 15.43 -7.23 9.38
N LEU A 264 16.20 -7.44 8.31
CA LEU A 264 16.71 -6.35 7.47
C LEU A 264 15.59 -5.48 6.88
N CYS A 265 14.45 -6.06 6.47
CA CYS A 265 13.36 -5.24 5.94
C CYS A 265 12.73 -4.36 7.03
N TRP A 266 12.74 -4.79 8.28
CA TRP A 266 12.21 -4.01 9.41
C TRP A 266 13.15 -2.89 9.86
N VAL A 267 14.48 -3.09 9.78
CA VAL A 267 15.46 -2.01 9.96
C VAL A 267 15.20 -0.89 8.94
N GLY A 268 15.02 -1.24 7.68
CA GLY A 268 14.70 -0.25 6.65
C GLY A 268 13.31 0.35 6.82
N ALA A 269 12.31 -0.42 7.29
CA ALA A 269 10.95 0.07 7.52
C ALA A 269 10.89 1.07 8.67
N GLU A 270 11.62 0.86 9.77
CA GLU A 270 11.77 1.82 10.86
C GLU A 270 12.27 3.17 10.33
N ALA A 271 13.39 3.16 9.60
CA ALA A 271 13.99 4.36 9.02
C ALA A 271 13.05 5.07 8.03
N ALA A 272 12.33 4.30 7.21
CA ALA A 272 11.38 4.83 6.23
C ALA A 272 10.18 5.51 6.91
N ILE A 273 9.58 4.87 7.91
CA ILE A 273 8.46 5.45 8.66
C ILE A 273 8.90 6.68 9.44
N ALA A 274 10.10 6.67 10.05
CA ALA A 274 10.67 7.82 10.72
C ALA A 274 10.86 9.01 9.76
N LEU A 275 11.31 8.75 8.51
CA LEU A 275 11.42 9.78 7.47
C LEU A 275 10.04 10.35 7.10
N LEU A 276 9.08 9.49 6.79
CA LEU A 276 7.72 9.90 6.36
C LEU A 276 6.97 10.66 7.45
N SER A 277 7.18 10.31 8.72
CA SER A 277 6.56 11.00 9.86
C SER A 277 6.97 12.47 10.01
N ARG A 278 8.04 12.90 9.31
CA ARG A 278 8.52 14.28 9.28
C ARG A 278 7.90 15.09 8.14
N LEU A 279 7.16 14.46 7.24
CA LEU A 279 6.56 15.14 6.11
C LEU A 279 5.20 15.76 6.49
N PRO A 280 4.87 16.95 5.95
CA PRO A 280 3.57 17.57 6.16
C PRO A 280 2.50 16.89 5.28
N ALA A 281 1.77 15.92 5.83
CA ALA A 281 0.86 15.02 5.07
C ALA A 281 -0.07 15.75 4.09
N ALA A 282 -0.70 16.87 4.52
CA ALA A 282 -1.58 17.65 3.64
C ALA A 282 -0.83 18.33 2.47
N ALA A 283 0.44 18.71 2.66
CA ALA A 283 1.25 19.25 1.57
C ALA A 283 1.71 18.15 0.61
N VAL A 284 2.06 16.97 1.13
CA VAL A 284 2.36 15.77 0.32
C VAL A 284 1.18 15.45 -0.61
N GLU A 285 -0.03 15.33 -0.06
CA GLU A 285 -1.22 15.03 -0.87
C GLU A 285 -1.45 16.08 -1.95
N ARG A 286 -1.48 17.36 -1.59
CA ARG A 286 -1.68 18.44 -2.57
C ARG A 286 -0.64 18.42 -3.68
N HIS A 287 0.63 18.29 -3.33
CA HIS A 287 1.74 18.27 -4.29
C HIS A 287 1.62 17.09 -5.27
N CYS A 288 1.43 15.88 -4.75
CA CYS A 288 1.36 14.69 -5.60
C CYS A 288 0.12 14.68 -6.49
N LEU A 289 -1.01 15.20 -6.00
CA LEU A 289 -2.23 15.35 -6.81
C LEU A 289 -2.06 16.43 -7.89
N ALA A 290 -1.35 17.53 -7.59
CA ALA A 290 -1.06 18.58 -8.57
C ALA A 290 -0.18 18.06 -9.72
N CYS A 291 0.92 17.36 -9.42
CA CYS A 291 1.77 16.73 -10.44
C CYS A 291 0.97 15.75 -11.31
N ALA A 292 0.13 14.91 -10.69
CA ALA A 292 -0.69 13.96 -11.43
C ALA A 292 -1.77 14.64 -12.28
N ALA A 293 -2.33 15.76 -11.84
CA ALA A 293 -3.29 16.55 -12.61
C ALA A 293 -2.62 17.20 -13.83
N ALA A 294 -1.46 17.84 -13.62
CA ALA A 294 -0.66 18.43 -14.71
C ALA A 294 -0.26 17.40 -15.77
N PHE A 295 0.15 16.20 -15.35
CA PHE A 295 0.43 15.12 -16.30
C PHE A 295 -0.84 14.69 -17.07
N ARG A 296 -2.00 14.54 -16.43
CA ARG A 296 -3.24 14.15 -17.11
C ARG A 296 -3.66 15.21 -18.14
N GLU A 297 -3.61 16.48 -17.76
CA GLU A 297 -3.94 17.59 -18.65
C GLU A 297 -3.03 17.63 -19.87
N GLY A 298 -1.71 17.56 -19.67
CA GLY A 298 -0.74 17.52 -20.77
C GLY A 298 -0.91 16.28 -21.65
N ALA A 299 -1.17 15.11 -21.07
CA ALA A 299 -1.39 13.88 -21.83
C ALA A 299 -2.68 13.94 -22.68
N LEU A 300 -3.76 14.55 -22.15
CA LEU A 300 -4.97 14.82 -22.93
C LEU A 300 -4.69 15.76 -24.10
N GLY A 301 -3.91 16.83 -23.88
CA GLY A 301 -3.44 17.73 -24.92
C GLY A 301 -2.62 17.04 -26.02
N ALA A 302 -1.92 15.95 -25.67
CA ALA A 302 -1.20 15.07 -26.58
C ALA A 302 -2.09 14.00 -27.27
N GLY A 303 -3.41 14.01 -27.05
CA GLY A 303 -4.36 13.05 -27.63
C GLY A 303 -4.47 11.71 -26.87
N ALA A 304 -3.71 11.51 -25.79
CA ALA A 304 -3.83 10.32 -24.97
C ALA A 304 -5.18 10.27 -24.23
N LYS A 305 -5.73 9.07 -24.05
CA LYS A 305 -7.04 8.89 -23.38
C LYS A 305 -6.87 8.35 -21.97
N PRO A 306 -7.54 8.92 -20.94
CA PRO A 306 -7.52 8.37 -19.60
C PRO A 306 -8.12 6.97 -19.59
N VAL A 307 -7.61 6.09 -18.72
CA VAL A 307 -8.12 4.72 -18.57
C VAL A 307 -9.35 4.67 -17.66
N SER A 308 -9.39 5.51 -16.62
CA SER A 308 -10.53 5.63 -15.70
C SER A 308 -11.17 7.01 -15.81
N ALA A 309 -12.52 7.05 -15.69
CA ALA A 309 -13.31 8.26 -15.54
C ALA A 309 -13.67 8.55 -14.08
N GLY A 310 -13.31 7.66 -13.14
CA GLY A 310 -13.60 7.81 -11.73
C GLY A 310 -12.72 8.84 -11.01
N LYS A 311 -12.86 8.93 -9.69
CA LYS A 311 -12.12 9.90 -8.87
C LYS A 311 -10.60 9.70 -9.02
N PRO A 312 -9.85 10.71 -9.49
CA PRO A 312 -8.43 10.55 -9.76
C PRO A 312 -7.59 10.52 -8.47
N SER A 313 -6.38 9.94 -8.58
CA SER A 313 -5.37 9.93 -7.52
C SER A 313 -4.04 10.50 -8.02
N HIS A 314 -2.98 10.32 -7.23
CA HIS A 314 -1.58 10.61 -7.59
C HIS A 314 -0.98 9.59 -8.58
N ILE A 315 -1.73 8.55 -8.95
CA ILE A 315 -1.40 7.64 -10.04
C ILE A 315 -2.24 8.04 -11.24
N ALA A 316 -1.59 8.27 -12.39
CA ALA A 316 -2.25 8.56 -13.65
C ALA A 316 -1.97 7.42 -14.65
N VAL A 317 -3.03 6.99 -15.35
CA VAL A 317 -2.93 5.94 -16.36
C VAL A 317 -3.63 6.41 -17.62
N VAL A 318 -2.91 6.40 -18.73
CA VAL A 318 -3.42 6.81 -20.04
C VAL A 318 -3.18 5.72 -21.09
N ARG A 319 -4.06 5.62 -22.08
CA ARG A 319 -3.86 4.76 -23.23
C ARG A 319 -2.86 5.38 -24.18
N VAL A 320 -2.04 4.55 -24.78
CA VAL A 320 -1.06 4.91 -25.80
C VAL A 320 -1.27 4.03 -27.02
N ASP A 321 -1.21 4.63 -28.22
CA ASP A 321 -1.46 3.92 -29.47
C ASP A 321 -0.26 3.05 -29.89
N ASP A 322 0.96 3.51 -29.62
CA ASP A 322 2.20 2.78 -29.87
C ASP A 322 3.02 2.58 -28.59
N PRO A 323 2.75 1.48 -27.84
CA PRO A 323 3.46 1.17 -26.61
C PRO A 323 4.98 1.01 -26.73
N ASP A 324 5.47 0.53 -27.88
CA ASP A 324 6.90 0.27 -28.06
C ASP A 324 7.66 1.57 -28.31
N THR A 325 7.11 2.47 -29.11
CA THR A 325 7.65 3.83 -29.30
C THR A 325 7.65 4.58 -27.96
N VAL A 326 6.56 4.53 -27.17
CA VAL A 326 6.52 5.16 -25.86
C VAL A 326 7.58 4.56 -24.91
N ARG A 327 7.77 3.23 -24.89
CA ARG A 327 8.84 2.61 -24.10
C ARG A 327 10.24 3.09 -24.52
N ALA A 328 10.49 3.24 -25.83
CA ALA A 328 11.76 3.73 -26.33
C ALA A 328 12.00 5.19 -25.92
N ARG A 329 10.99 6.06 -26.03
CA ARG A 329 11.05 7.47 -25.63
C ARG A 329 11.20 7.64 -24.12
N LEU A 330 10.51 6.86 -23.29
CA LEU A 330 10.72 6.87 -21.83
C LEU A 330 12.19 6.61 -21.48
N ARG A 331 12.83 5.66 -22.17
CA ARG A 331 14.27 5.38 -21.99
C ARG A 331 15.15 6.55 -22.43
N SER A 332 14.90 7.14 -23.61
CA SER A 332 15.70 8.27 -24.12
C SER A 332 15.56 9.52 -23.25
N HIS A 333 14.38 9.76 -22.68
CA HIS A 333 14.13 10.85 -21.74
C HIS A 333 14.54 10.51 -20.30
N ARG A 334 15.14 9.34 -20.05
CA ARG A 334 15.50 8.87 -18.71
C ARG A 334 14.32 8.89 -17.73
N VAL A 335 13.15 8.50 -18.20
CA VAL A 335 11.93 8.40 -17.39
C VAL A 335 11.70 6.94 -17.01
N ARG A 336 11.68 6.65 -15.75
CA ARG A 336 11.26 5.35 -15.24
C ARG A 336 9.77 5.36 -14.96
N ALA A 337 9.00 4.81 -15.88
CA ALA A 337 7.57 4.60 -15.81
C ALA A 337 7.23 3.22 -16.38
N ARG A 338 5.97 2.82 -16.33
CA ARG A 338 5.58 1.48 -16.76
C ARG A 338 4.53 1.53 -17.87
N VAL A 339 4.81 0.84 -18.97
CA VAL A 339 3.84 0.59 -20.03
C VAL A 339 3.37 -0.87 -19.92
N LEU A 340 2.08 -1.05 -19.62
CA LEU A 340 1.40 -2.34 -19.42
C LEU A 340 0.36 -2.53 -20.54
N GLY A 341 0.65 -3.37 -21.52
CA GLY A 341 -0.14 -3.44 -22.74
C GLY A 341 -0.16 -2.07 -23.44
N ASP A 342 -1.33 -1.53 -23.70
CA ASP A 342 -1.60 -0.21 -24.28
C ASP A 342 -1.65 0.95 -23.25
N ARG A 343 -1.19 0.74 -22.01
CA ARG A 343 -1.37 1.70 -20.92
C ARG A 343 -0.04 2.19 -20.38
N LEU A 344 0.19 3.50 -20.44
CA LEU A 344 1.26 4.16 -19.68
C LEU A 344 0.74 4.51 -18.28
N ARG A 345 1.40 3.98 -17.25
CA ARG A 345 1.15 4.30 -15.84
C ARG A 345 2.30 5.10 -15.27
N VAL A 346 1.99 6.25 -14.70
CA VAL A 346 2.90 7.10 -13.94
C VAL A 346 2.34 7.35 -12.54
N GLY A 347 3.21 7.55 -11.57
CA GLY A 347 2.79 7.86 -10.21
C GLY A 347 3.74 8.85 -9.55
N PHE A 348 3.19 9.82 -8.84
CA PHE A 348 3.89 10.96 -8.27
C PHE A 348 3.96 10.86 -6.75
N HIS A 349 5.20 10.88 -6.24
CA HIS A 349 5.50 11.00 -4.81
C HIS A 349 5.98 12.42 -4.51
N TYR A 350 6.13 12.77 -3.26
CA TYR A 350 6.53 14.12 -2.81
C TYR A 350 7.90 14.59 -3.34
N PHE A 351 8.73 13.69 -3.84
CA PHE A 351 10.02 13.99 -4.47
C PHE A 351 9.92 14.31 -5.98
N ASN A 352 8.76 14.13 -6.61
CA ASN A 352 8.59 14.47 -8.02
C ASN A 352 8.31 15.95 -8.19
N ASP A 353 8.69 16.51 -9.35
CA ASP A 353 8.54 17.92 -9.68
C ASP A 353 8.03 18.14 -11.12
N ASP A 354 7.92 19.40 -11.53
CA ASP A 354 7.42 19.76 -12.85
C ASP A 354 8.34 19.27 -13.98
N GLN A 355 9.64 19.09 -13.70
CA GLN A 355 10.59 18.55 -14.70
C GLN A 355 10.30 17.06 -14.95
N ASP A 356 9.96 16.31 -13.90
CA ASP A 356 9.53 14.90 -14.04
C ASP A 356 8.23 14.78 -14.85
N VAL A 357 7.28 15.71 -14.64
CA VAL A 357 6.04 15.79 -15.42
C VAL A 357 6.35 16.09 -16.89
N ALA A 358 7.17 17.10 -17.15
CA ALA A 358 7.56 17.49 -18.50
C ALA A 358 8.30 16.36 -19.24
N ALA A 359 9.21 15.66 -18.56
CA ALA A 359 9.93 14.51 -19.12
C ALA A 359 8.98 13.37 -19.51
N ALA A 360 7.97 13.09 -18.68
CA ALA A 360 6.95 12.07 -18.98
C ALA A 360 6.07 12.46 -20.15
N LEU A 361 5.68 13.74 -20.25
CA LEU A 361 4.91 14.27 -21.37
C LEU A 361 5.73 14.27 -22.67
N GLY A 362 7.04 14.60 -22.62
CA GLY A 362 7.93 14.51 -23.75
C GLY A 362 8.02 13.09 -24.36
N ALA A 363 7.80 12.06 -23.56
CA ALA A 363 7.74 10.69 -24.07
C ALA A 363 6.40 10.35 -24.77
N LEU A 364 5.35 11.13 -24.58
CA LEU A 364 4.07 10.99 -25.29
C LEU A 364 4.06 11.79 -26.60
N HIS A 365 4.71 12.97 -26.63
CA HIS A 365 4.84 13.78 -27.82
C HIS A 365 6.00 13.24 -28.70
N GLY A 366 5.78 13.08 -29.94
CA GLY A 366 6.78 12.59 -30.87
C GLY A 366 7.32 13.60 -31.79
#